data_0b1e61a5efeb98b553aad56af2b2570f
#
_entry.id   0b1e61a5efeb98b553aad56af2b2570f
#
_cell.length_a   1.000
_cell.length_b   1.000
_cell.length_c   1.000
_cell.angle_alpha   90.00
_cell.angle_beta   90.00
_cell.angle_gamma   90.00
#
_symmetry.space_group_name_H-M   'P 1'
#
loop_
_entity.id
_entity.type
_entity.pdbx_description
1 polymer ?
#
loop_
_entity_poly.entity_id
_entity_poly.type
_entity_poly.pdbx_seq_one_letter_code
_entity_poly.pdbx_strand_id
1 'polypeptide(L)'
;MVLLQGCRCVEIDVWDGDEGEPVVYHGHTLTSKVLFRDVIDVIAKYAFVASTTPVILSLENHCCLAQQVRMAHHLSAGLKDLLRLPAPADADGLPTLGSLLGRVLIKAKKGHAAALAAAVSGDPVSSGAPSSAPATVEVSGDDDSDASVGATGAASSAPKKKVKAVAVELAALVTLGGGSRAAVQAAVQGGSSHPPGQPVTDVCSFNETKVEAMATKARALFTAYNARNVTRVYPAASRVNSSNFDPTVAWLTGAHIVALNWQEHDMGMQLNHGRFLANNACGYVPQPPLAVSPRGGPKPPPAECGFLSLHVLAGARLPAAGGLAGGAPTDMVDPYVKVKLFDAAAAGDFEPTAKARTATVSNNGFAPAWADRTPASRFRVTDRRVALLLFTVWDEDTARSDDLLAYMAVPLSMLPNGVVTLPLAGADGRAVRSTGARPAVLTVRVTWTSDIPKL
;
A
#
# COMPACT_ATOMS: atom_id res chain seq x y z
N MET A 1 12.10 10.36 -0.96
CA MET A 1 12.61 8.95 -1.08
C MET A 1 11.52 7.99 -1.55
N VAL A 2 10.37 7.87 -0.88
CA VAL A 2 9.31 6.87 -1.18
C VAL A 2 8.79 6.91 -2.62
N LEU A 3 8.59 8.11 -3.22
CA LEU A 3 8.17 8.25 -4.61
C LEU A 3 9.19 7.70 -5.61
N LEU A 4 10.50 7.82 -5.31
CA LEU A 4 11.58 7.25 -6.11
C LEU A 4 11.68 5.73 -5.99
N GLN A 5 11.13 5.15 -4.94
CA GLN A 5 11.02 3.71 -4.71
C GLN A 5 9.73 3.10 -5.30
N GLY A 6 8.91 3.91 -6.00
CA GLY A 6 7.71 3.44 -6.68
C GLY A 6 6.40 3.61 -5.90
N CYS A 7 6.40 4.19 -4.69
CA CYS A 7 5.18 4.52 -3.97
C CYS A 7 4.30 5.48 -4.78
N ARG A 8 3.01 5.17 -4.92
CA ARG A 8 2.07 6.00 -5.70
C ARG A 8 0.91 6.55 -4.87
N CYS A 9 0.86 6.29 -3.56
CA CYS A 9 -0.06 6.93 -2.65
C CYS A 9 0.69 7.35 -1.39
N VAL A 10 0.67 8.64 -1.04
CA VAL A 10 1.35 9.18 0.14
C VAL A 10 0.31 9.81 1.05
N GLU A 11 0.34 9.47 2.33
CA GLU A 11 -0.45 10.12 3.37
C GLU A 11 0.26 11.36 3.89
N ILE A 12 -0.49 12.43 4.09
CA ILE A 12 0.01 13.72 4.55
C ILE A 12 -0.92 14.22 5.65
N ASP A 13 -0.44 14.23 6.89
CA ASP A 13 -1.16 14.73 8.05
C ASP A 13 -0.88 16.21 8.21
N VAL A 14 -1.88 17.04 7.97
CA VAL A 14 -1.73 18.49 7.91
C VAL A 14 -2.41 19.14 9.11
N TRP A 15 -1.64 19.96 9.80
CA TRP A 15 -2.05 20.66 11.03
C TRP A 15 -1.85 22.15 10.91
N ASP A 16 -2.54 22.90 11.79
CA ASP A 16 -2.27 24.32 11.91
C ASP A 16 -0.83 24.57 12.33
N GLY A 17 -0.15 25.43 11.58
CA GLY A 17 1.16 25.93 11.91
C GLY A 17 1.13 27.41 12.24
N ASP A 18 2.30 27.96 12.55
CA ASP A 18 2.48 29.35 12.92
C ASP A 18 2.33 30.28 11.70
N GLU A 19 2.06 31.54 11.92
CA GLU A 19 1.90 32.59 10.89
C GLU A 19 0.85 32.26 9.80
N GLY A 20 -0.10 31.38 10.10
CA GLY A 20 -1.14 30.97 9.17
C GLY A 20 -0.68 29.98 8.10
N GLU A 21 0.52 29.40 8.23
CA GLU A 21 1.08 28.42 7.29
C GLU A 21 0.88 26.98 7.80
N PRO A 22 0.22 26.10 7.03
CA PRO A 22 0.00 24.72 7.44
C PRO A 22 1.31 23.94 7.48
N VAL A 23 1.40 23.01 8.46
CA VAL A 23 2.55 22.14 8.69
C VAL A 23 2.17 20.68 8.60
N VAL A 24 3.13 19.86 8.22
CA VAL A 24 3.02 18.40 8.15
C VAL A 24 3.82 17.79 9.27
N TYR A 25 3.19 16.98 10.10
CA TYR A 25 3.83 16.12 11.09
C TYR A 25 2.84 15.05 11.57
N HIS A 26 3.34 13.94 12.08
CA HIS A 26 2.47 12.92 12.69
C HIS A 26 2.03 13.38 14.08
N GLY A 27 0.75 13.73 14.20
CA GLY A 27 0.17 14.29 15.43
C GLY A 27 0.45 13.42 16.66
N HIS A 28 0.61 14.09 17.81
CA HIS A 28 0.90 13.43 19.09
C HIS A 28 2.23 12.64 19.15
N THR A 29 3.17 12.90 18.25
CA THR A 29 4.52 12.32 18.23
C THR A 29 5.60 13.39 18.32
N LEU A 30 6.85 12.97 18.52
CA LEU A 30 8.03 13.86 18.57
C LEU A 30 8.63 14.11 17.18
N THR A 31 7.89 13.91 16.09
CA THR A 31 8.39 14.18 14.75
C THR A 31 8.53 15.67 14.48
N SER A 32 9.52 16.06 13.68
CA SER A 32 9.73 17.45 13.27
C SER A 32 8.59 17.93 12.38
N LYS A 33 8.22 19.20 12.51
CA LYS A 33 7.25 19.89 11.64
C LYS A 33 7.94 20.34 10.35
N VAL A 34 7.28 20.12 9.22
CA VAL A 34 7.72 20.57 7.90
C VAL A 34 6.61 21.42 7.29
N LEU A 35 6.92 22.53 6.64
CA LEU A 35 5.91 23.36 5.98
C LEU A 35 5.20 22.56 4.87
N PHE A 36 3.89 22.65 4.81
CA PHE A 36 3.09 21.93 3.80
C PHE A 36 3.51 22.31 2.37
N ARG A 37 3.81 23.59 2.11
CA ARG A 37 4.31 24.06 0.81
C ARG A 37 5.59 23.32 0.37
N ASP A 38 6.55 23.14 1.30
CA ASP A 38 7.83 22.49 0.99
C ASP A 38 7.61 21.01 0.64
N VAL A 39 6.65 20.34 1.29
CA VAL A 39 6.23 18.97 0.94
C VAL A 39 5.66 18.94 -0.47
N ILE A 40 4.78 19.89 -0.84
CA ILE A 40 4.17 19.95 -2.18
C ILE A 40 5.23 20.23 -3.25
N ASP A 41 6.20 21.12 -2.99
CA ASP A 41 7.30 21.39 -3.92
C ASP A 41 8.17 20.16 -4.18
N VAL A 42 8.48 19.39 -3.13
CA VAL A 42 9.20 18.12 -3.25
C VAL A 42 8.39 17.10 -4.04
N ILE A 43 7.07 17.00 -3.81
CA ILE A 43 6.19 16.11 -4.58
C ILE A 43 6.18 16.52 -6.05
N ALA A 44 5.98 17.79 -6.36
CA ALA A 44 5.99 18.30 -7.74
C ALA A 44 7.29 17.92 -8.48
N LYS A 45 8.42 17.99 -7.79
CA LYS A 45 9.74 17.67 -8.36
C LYS A 45 9.96 16.17 -8.59
N TYR A 46 9.45 15.29 -7.71
CA TYR A 46 9.83 13.87 -7.72
C TYR A 46 8.69 12.90 -8.05
N ALA A 47 7.45 13.38 -8.19
CA ALA A 47 6.28 12.54 -8.41
C ALA A 47 6.43 11.58 -9.60
N PHE A 48 7.02 12.06 -10.70
CA PHE A 48 7.06 11.33 -11.97
C PHE A 48 8.48 10.96 -12.45
N VAL A 49 9.48 11.01 -11.56
CA VAL A 49 10.86 10.61 -11.89
C VAL A 49 10.99 9.09 -12.04
N ALA A 50 10.40 8.31 -11.14
CA ALA A 50 10.50 6.86 -11.20
C ALA A 50 9.44 6.20 -12.09
N SER A 51 8.28 6.83 -12.25
CA SER A 51 7.15 6.30 -13.02
C SER A 51 6.21 7.45 -13.41
N THR A 52 5.60 7.36 -14.58
CA THR A 52 4.58 8.33 -15.05
C THR A 52 3.18 8.02 -14.52
N THR A 53 2.99 6.91 -13.82
CA THR A 53 1.69 6.54 -13.25
C THR A 53 1.24 7.55 -12.18
N PRO A 54 -0.09 7.75 -12.00
CA PRO A 54 -0.62 8.81 -11.14
C PRO A 54 -0.15 8.65 -9.68
N VAL A 55 -0.04 9.79 -8.99
CA VAL A 55 0.24 9.86 -7.56
C VAL A 55 -1.02 10.32 -6.84
N ILE A 56 -1.39 9.65 -5.75
CA ILE A 56 -2.50 10.01 -4.88
C ILE A 56 -1.93 10.64 -3.61
N LEU A 57 -2.36 11.87 -3.28
CA LEU A 57 -2.10 12.49 -2.00
C LEU A 57 -3.32 12.28 -1.10
N SER A 58 -3.17 11.44 -0.08
CA SER A 58 -4.20 11.19 0.92
C SER A 58 -4.03 12.20 2.06
N LEU A 59 -4.84 13.26 2.05
CA LEU A 59 -4.74 14.32 3.04
C LEU A 59 -5.55 13.94 4.29
N GLU A 60 -4.89 13.92 5.44
CA GLU A 60 -5.52 13.92 6.76
C GLU A 60 -5.49 15.36 7.31
N ASN A 61 -6.64 16.04 7.22
CA ASN A 61 -6.74 17.45 7.46
C ASN A 61 -7.20 17.75 8.90
N HIS A 62 -6.33 18.42 9.66
CA HIS A 62 -6.59 18.90 11.01
C HIS A 62 -6.57 20.43 11.12
N CYS A 63 -6.46 21.14 9.98
CA CYS A 63 -6.37 22.58 9.94
C CYS A 63 -7.70 23.29 10.16
N CYS A 64 -7.63 24.51 10.69
CA CYS A 64 -8.72 25.48 10.64
C CYS A 64 -9.02 25.92 9.19
N LEU A 65 -10.19 26.53 8.96
CA LEU A 65 -10.62 26.90 7.60
C LEU A 65 -9.64 27.83 6.88
N ALA A 66 -9.08 28.81 7.59
CA ALA A 66 -8.12 29.74 7.00
C ALA A 66 -6.87 29.02 6.45
N GLN A 67 -6.34 28.05 7.20
CA GLN A 67 -5.20 27.28 6.76
C GLN A 67 -5.58 26.21 5.71
N GLN A 68 -6.81 25.75 5.66
CA GLN A 68 -7.31 24.91 4.55
C GLN A 68 -7.34 25.69 3.22
N VAL A 69 -7.68 26.97 3.23
CA VAL A 69 -7.57 27.85 2.05
C VAL A 69 -6.11 27.97 1.62
N ARG A 70 -5.17 28.11 2.57
CA ARG A 70 -3.72 28.09 2.28
C ARG A 70 -3.27 26.76 1.70
N MET A 71 -3.76 25.62 2.21
CA MET A 71 -3.50 24.31 1.62
C MET A 71 -3.92 24.26 0.16
N ALA A 72 -5.15 24.69 -0.15
CA ALA A 72 -5.66 24.74 -1.51
C ALA A 72 -4.79 25.61 -2.44
N HIS A 73 -4.34 26.76 -1.95
CA HIS A 73 -3.41 27.62 -2.66
C HIS A 73 -2.08 26.92 -2.96
N HIS A 74 -1.45 26.30 -1.96
CA HIS A 74 -0.18 25.58 -2.14
C HIS A 74 -0.30 24.38 -3.08
N LEU A 75 -1.39 23.62 -3.02
CA LEU A 75 -1.67 22.53 -3.95
C LEU A 75 -1.78 23.03 -5.39
N SER A 76 -2.56 24.09 -5.61
CA SER A 76 -2.79 24.65 -6.95
C SER A 76 -1.53 25.31 -7.53
N ALA A 77 -0.83 26.11 -6.72
CA ALA A 77 0.35 26.85 -7.15
C ALA A 77 1.59 25.94 -7.33
N GLY A 78 1.78 24.93 -6.46
CA GLY A 78 2.92 24.03 -6.50
C GLY A 78 2.77 22.92 -7.54
N LEU A 79 1.59 22.29 -7.63
CA LEU A 79 1.37 21.20 -8.57
C LEU A 79 0.98 21.65 -9.98
N LYS A 80 0.36 22.81 -10.14
CA LYS A 80 -0.03 23.38 -11.46
C LYS A 80 -0.72 22.33 -12.36
N ASP A 81 -0.16 22.13 -13.55
CA ASP A 81 -0.68 21.20 -14.55
C ASP A 81 -0.62 19.71 -14.12
N LEU A 82 0.16 19.39 -13.10
CA LEU A 82 0.19 18.03 -12.55
C LEU A 82 -1.09 17.70 -11.77
N LEU A 83 -1.79 18.71 -11.23
CA LEU A 83 -2.98 18.51 -10.43
C LEU A 83 -4.16 18.07 -11.31
N ARG A 84 -4.79 16.94 -10.96
CA ARG A 84 -6.02 16.47 -11.60
C ARG A 84 -7.22 17.02 -10.80
N LEU A 85 -7.96 17.91 -11.44
CA LEU A 85 -9.23 18.40 -10.89
C LEU A 85 -10.37 17.38 -11.11
N PRO A 86 -11.39 17.36 -10.25
CA PRO A 86 -12.61 16.59 -10.48
C PRO A 86 -13.23 16.96 -11.84
N ALA A 87 -13.80 15.98 -12.53
CA ALA A 87 -14.51 16.21 -13.78
C ALA A 87 -15.94 15.62 -13.73
N PRO A 88 -16.91 16.19 -14.46
CA PRO A 88 -18.28 15.66 -14.49
C PRO A 88 -18.34 14.16 -14.89
N ALA A 89 -17.51 13.73 -15.83
CA ALA A 89 -17.40 12.33 -16.22
C ALA A 89 -16.96 11.36 -15.13
N ASP A 90 -16.34 11.87 -14.04
CA ASP A 90 -15.93 11.05 -12.88
C ASP A 90 -17.16 10.55 -12.08
N ALA A 91 -18.32 11.14 -12.26
CA ALA A 91 -19.56 10.69 -11.64
C ALA A 91 -20.04 9.35 -12.20
N ASP A 92 -19.75 9.06 -13.46
CA ASP A 92 -20.18 7.85 -14.17
C ASP A 92 -19.21 6.67 -13.99
N GLY A 93 -18.03 6.93 -13.47
CA GLY A 93 -17.02 5.91 -13.22
C GLY A 93 -15.63 6.47 -12.92
N LEU A 94 -14.73 5.61 -12.44
CA LEU A 94 -13.33 5.99 -12.25
C LEU A 94 -12.67 6.22 -13.63
N PRO A 95 -11.83 7.28 -13.75
CA PRO A 95 -11.03 7.47 -14.95
C PRO A 95 -10.05 6.30 -15.15
N THR A 96 -9.67 6.04 -16.39
CA THR A 96 -8.69 5.00 -16.70
C THR A 96 -7.30 5.41 -16.24
N LEU A 97 -6.45 4.43 -15.89
CA LEU A 97 -5.06 4.71 -15.53
C LEU A 97 -4.32 5.50 -16.61
N GLY A 98 -4.59 5.19 -17.88
CA GLY A 98 -3.98 5.88 -19.03
C GLY A 98 -4.31 7.37 -19.10
N SER A 99 -5.55 7.77 -18.75
CA SER A 99 -5.97 9.17 -18.73
C SER A 99 -5.41 9.97 -17.55
N LEU A 100 -4.81 9.28 -16.58
CA LEU A 100 -4.25 9.87 -15.37
C LEU A 100 -2.71 9.90 -15.36
N LEU A 101 -2.05 9.47 -16.42
CA LEU A 101 -0.58 9.52 -16.50
C LEU A 101 -0.07 10.95 -16.30
N GLY A 102 0.94 11.11 -15.46
CA GLY A 102 1.51 12.39 -15.10
C GLY A 102 0.61 13.28 -14.24
N ARG A 103 -0.41 12.72 -13.58
CA ARG A 103 -1.34 13.48 -12.75
C ARG A 103 -1.23 13.13 -11.27
N VAL A 104 -1.44 14.15 -10.43
CA VAL A 104 -1.57 14.05 -8.99
C VAL A 104 -3.05 14.19 -8.62
N LEU A 105 -3.59 13.23 -7.88
CA LEU A 105 -4.97 13.20 -7.41
C LEU A 105 -4.99 13.52 -5.90
N ILE A 106 -5.98 14.29 -5.49
CA ILE A 106 -6.21 14.59 -4.06
C ILE A 106 -7.31 13.67 -3.53
N LYS A 107 -6.98 12.90 -2.50
CA LYS A 107 -7.93 12.14 -1.69
C LYS A 107 -8.10 12.86 -0.35
N ALA A 108 -9.32 13.29 -0.06
CA ALA A 108 -9.66 13.93 1.21
C ALA A 108 -11.16 13.82 1.50
N LYS A 109 -11.60 14.24 2.69
CA LYS A 109 -13.04 14.39 2.99
C LYS A 109 -13.63 15.49 2.10
N LYS A 110 -14.72 15.17 1.40
CA LYS A 110 -15.55 16.13 0.65
C LYS A 110 -16.70 16.60 1.52
N GLY A 111 -17.06 17.88 1.41
CA GLY A 111 -18.34 18.38 1.90
C GLY A 111 -19.51 17.95 1.00
N HIS A 112 -20.74 18.29 1.38
CA HIS A 112 -21.94 17.92 0.64
C HIS A 112 -21.91 18.43 -0.81
N ALA A 113 -22.31 17.57 -1.76
CA ALA A 113 -22.26 17.80 -3.20
C ALA A 113 -22.97 19.08 -3.68
N ALA A 114 -24.01 19.54 -2.98
CA ALA A 114 -24.77 20.75 -3.35
C ALA A 114 -23.95 22.05 -3.24
N ALA A 115 -23.06 22.16 -2.25
CA ALA A 115 -22.23 23.36 -2.10
C ALA A 115 -21.04 23.36 -3.09
N LEU A 116 -20.54 22.19 -3.50
CA LEU A 116 -19.54 22.06 -4.56
C LEU A 116 -20.10 22.44 -5.92
N ALA A 117 -21.33 22.04 -6.24
CA ALA A 117 -22.00 22.38 -7.49
C ALA A 117 -22.20 23.91 -7.64
N ALA A 118 -22.55 24.59 -6.56
CA ALA A 118 -22.71 26.06 -6.54
C ALA A 118 -21.36 26.80 -6.73
N ALA A 119 -20.26 26.26 -6.20
CA ALA A 119 -18.93 26.85 -6.37
C ALA A 119 -18.35 26.64 -7.77
N VAL A 120 -18.72 25.56 -8.46
CA VAL A 120 -18.23 25.23 -9.82
C VAL A 120 -19.06 25.88 -10.92
N SER A 121 -20.38 26.13 -10.69
CA SER A 121 -21.28 26.72 -11.69
C SER A 121 -21.11 28.22 -11.88
N GLY A 122 -20.36 28.90 -11.02
CA GLY A 122 -20.09 30.35 -11.17
C GLY A 122 -21.35 31.23 -11.03
N ASP A 123 -22.46 30.69 -10.54
CA ASP A 123 -23.68 31.49 -10.32
C ASP A 123 -23.42 32.46 -9.18
N PRO A 124 -23.63 33.79 -9.38
CA PRO A 124 -23.42 34.78 -8.36
C PRO A 124 -24.43 34.56 -7.24
N VAL A 125 -23.94 34.11 -6.07
CA VAL A 125 -24.71 34.20 -4.84
C VAL A 125 -25.14 35.66 -4.68
N SER A 126 -26.44 35.91 -4.63
CA SER A 126 -27.06 37.22 -4.55
C SER A 126 -26.31 38.18 -3.60
N SER A 127 -26.05 39.37 -4.11
CA SER A 127 -25.30 40.46 -3.46
C SER A 127 -25.84 40.82 -2.07
N GLY A 128 -25.29 40.20 -1.05
CA GLY A 128 -25.35 40.65 0.34
C GLY A 128 -23.90 40.88 0.78
N ALA A 129 -23.65 41.95 1.52
CA ALA A 129 -22.37 42.53 1.92
C ALA A 129 -21.21 41.53 2.15
N PRO A 130 -19.93 41.88 1.89
CA PRO A 130 -18.80 40.97 1.99
C PRO A 130 -18.64 40.45 3.42
N SER A 131 -19.06 39.21 3.64
CA SER A 131 -18.70 38.47 4.85
C SER A 131 -17.25 38.07 4.72
N SER A 132 -16.39 38.49 5.63
CA SER A 132 -14.96 38.18 5.68
C SER A 132 -14.66 36.75 6.12
N ALA A 133 -15.65 35.88 6.21
CA ALA A 133 -15.47 34.47 6.60
C ALA A 133 -15.37 33.56 5.37
N PRO A 134 -14.45 32.60 5.35
CA PRO A 134 -14.32 31.60 4.24
C PRO A 134 -15.62 30.78 4.12
N ALA A 135 -16.04 30.53 2.87
CA ALA A 135 -17.18 29.67 2.59
C ALA A 135 -16.88 28.22 3.02
N THR A 136 -17.86 27.58 3.64
CA THR A 136 -17.69 26.23 4.24
C THR A 136 -18.67 25.22 3.70
N VAL A 137 -18.23 23.97 3.64
CA VAL A 137 -19.05 22.81 3.35
C VAL A 137 -19.02 21.86 4.54
N GLU A 138 -20.19 21.50 5.06
CA GLU A 138 -20.26 20.54 6.17
C GLU A 138 -19.97 19.12 5.70
N VAL A 139 -19.18 18.38 6.49
CA VAL A 139 -18.83 16.97 6.22
C VAL A 139 -19.51 16.06 7.23
N SER A 140 -20.39 15.20 6.77
CA SER A 140 -20.86 14.06 7.56
C SER A 140 -19.94 12.87 7.24
N GLY A 141 -19.09 12.44 8.15
CA GLY A 141 -18.20 11.30 7.94
C GLY A 141 -17.67 10.73 9.24
N ASP A 142 -17.45 9.43 9.22
CA ASP A 142 -16.78 8.71 10.29
C ASP A 142 -15.35 9.26 10.46
N ASP A 143 -14.96 9.52 11.70
CA ASP A 143 -13.61 9.96 12.03
C ASP A 143 -12.62 8.82 11.71
N ASP A 144 -11.59 9.08 10.91
CA ASP A 144 -10.53 8.10 10.60
C ASP A 144 -9.61 7.86 11.82
N SER A 145 -9.74 8.67 12.89
CA SER A 145 -8.97 8.49 14.10
C SER A 145 -9.52 7.33 14.94
N ASP A 146 -8.85 6.17 14.90
CA ASP A 146 -9.01 5.05 15.83
C ASP A 146 -8.36 5.37 17.23
N ALA A 147 -8.28 6.64 17.61
CA ALA A 147 -7.74 7.06 18.90
C ALA A 147 -8.77 6.85 20.01
N SER A 148 -8.85 5.62 20.54
CA SER A 148 -9.28 5.39 21.92
C SER A 148 -8.99 3.95 22.36
N VAL A 149 -7.81 3.72 22.90
CA VAL A 149 -7.59 2.62 23.84
C VAL A 149 -7.12 3.24 25.14
N GLY A 150 -7.96 3.16 26.18
CA GLY A 150 -7.54 3.39 27.57
C GLY A 150 -8.26 4.51 28.31
N ALA A 151 -9.52 4.27 28.72
CA ALA A 151 -10.06 4.81 29.99
C ALA A 151 -11.25 3.96 30.41
N THR A 152 -11.04 3.17 31.42
CA THR A 152 -12.10 2.50 32.19
C THR A 152 -12.84 3.52 33.04
N GLY A 153 -14.19 3.56 32.94
CA GLY A 153 -15.09 4.05 33.99
C GLY A 153 -15.60 5.46 33.83
N ALA A 154 -16.79 5.58 33.39
CA ALA A 154 -17.93 6.36 33.88
C ALA A 154 -18.88 6.71 32.73
N ALA A 155 -20.14 6.33 32.84
CA ALA A 155 -21.20 6.71 31.91
C ALA A 155 -21.37 8.24 31.93
N SER A 156 -20.89 8.92 30.90
CA SER A 156 -21.25 10.33 30.62
C SER A 156 -21.76 10.39 29.18
N SER A 157 -22.83 11.15 28.98
CA SER A 157 -23.48 11.43 27.70
C SER A 157 -22.48 11.60 26.57
N ALA A 158 -22.57 10.77 25.51
CA ALA A 158 -21.69 10.82 24.35
C ALA A 158 -21.64 12.24 23.79
N PRO A 159 -20.45 12.86 23.63
CA PRO A 159 -20.34 14.17 23.04
C PRO A 159 -20.84 14.07 21.59
N LYS A 160 -21.76 14.96 21.19
CA LYS A 160 -22.19 15.10 19.80
C LYS A 160 -20.94 15.32 18.96
N LYS A 161 -20.62 14.42 18.03
CA LYS A 161 -19.50 14.55 17.11
C LYS A 161 -19.60 15.92 16.41
N LYS A 162 -18.62 16.79 16.62
CA LYS A 162 -18.53 18.06 15.91
C LYS A 162 -18.28 17.74 14.42
N VAL A 163 -19.17 18.21 13.57
CA VAL A 163 -18.99 18.17 12.11
C VAL A 163 -17.79 19.06 11.78
N LYS A 164 -16.73 18.49 11.20
CA LYS A 164 -15.57 19.28 10.77
C LYS A 164 -15.91 19.95 9.43
N ALA A 165 -15.86 21.26 9.39
CA ALA A 165 -16.07 22.04 8.17
C ALA A 165 -14.85 21.93 7.24
N VAL A 166 -15.09 21.91 5.93
CA VAL A 166 -14.04 21.93 4.90
C VAL A 166 -14.18 23.23 4.08
N ALA A 167 -13.06 23.90 3.82
CA ALA A 167 -13.02 25.07 2.95
C ALA A 167 -13.42 24.71 1.52
N VAL A 168 -14.24 25.53 0.86
CA VAL A 168 -14.73 25.25 -0.51
C VAL A 168 -13.57 25.14 -1.50
N GLU A 169 -12.55 25.95 -1.35
CA GLU A 169 -11.34 25.95 -2.17
C GLU A 169 -10.61 24.61 -2.10
N LEU A 170 -10.48 24.02 -0.90
CA LEU A 170 -9.87 22.71 -0.72
C LEU A 170 -10.77 21.60 -1.27
N ALA A 171 -12.08 21.67 -0.97
CA ALA A 171 -13.05 20.68 -1.43
C ALA A 171 -13.12 20.60 -2.97
N ALA A 172 -12.95 21.73 -3.66
CA ALA A 172 -12.93 21.80 -5.13
C ALA A 172 -11.75 21.05 -5.78
N LEU A 173 -10.68 20.81 -5.04
CA LEU A 173 -9.51 20.06 -5.54
C LEU A 173 -9.61 18.55 -5.30
N VAL A 174 -10.55 18.09 -4.49
CA VAL A 174 -10.65 16.69 -4.09
C VAL A 174 -11.22 15.82 -5.21
N THR A 175 -10.39 15.03 -5.83
CA THR A 175 -10.77 14.07 -6.90
C THR A 175 -11.40 12.83 -6.29
N LEU A 176 -10.83 12.31 -5.20
CA LEU A 176 -11.28 11.10 -4.51
C LEU A 176 -11.86 11.47 -3.15
N GLY A 177 -13.17 11.32 -2.98
CA GLY A 177 -13.88 11.63 -1.74
C GLY A 177 -13.65 10.59 -0.65
N GLY A 178 -14.00 10.93 0.61
CA GLY A 178 -14.07 9.96 1.70
C GLY A 178 -15.44 9.28 1.74
N GLY A 179 -15.45 7.94 1.65
CA GLY A 179 -16.67 7.14 1.77
C GLY A 179 -16.99 6.73 3.21
N SER A 180 -18.24 6.34 3.48
CA SER A 180 -18.68 5.88 4.80
C SER A 180 -18.31 4.42 5.04
N ARG A 181 -17.41 4.17 5.99
CA ARG A 181 -17.07 2.82 6.46
C ARG A 181 -18.28 2.06 7.02
N ALA A 182 -19.10 2.76 7.80
CA ALA A 182 -20.28 2.17 8.42
C ALA A 182 -21.30 1.70 7.37
N ALA A 183 -21.50 2.49 6.31
CA ALA A 183 -22.39 2.11 5.20
C ALA A 183 -21.90 0.86 4.47
N VAL A 184 -20.59 0.77 4.19
CA VAL A 184 -20.00 -0.43 3.55
C VAL A 184 -20.12 -1.66 4.45
N GLN A 185 -19.78 -1.54 5.73
CA GLN A 185 -19.90 -2.65 6.68
C GLN A 185 -21.35 -3.12 6.83
N ALA A 186 -22.31 -2.20 6.95
CA ALA A 186 -23.72 -2.53 7.04
C ALA A 186 -24.24 -3.21 5.76
N ALA A 187 -23.85 -2.72 4.57
CA ALA A 187 -24.20 -3.34 3.31
C ALA A 187 -23.67 -4.78 3.22
N VAL A 188 -22.39 -4.99 3.50
CA VAL A 188 -21.73 -6.31 3.46
C VAL A 188 -22.36 -7.26 4.48
N GLN A 189 -22.66 -6.81 5.70
CA GLN A 189 -23.35 -7.59 6.72
C GLN A 189 -24.81 -7.92 6.32
N GLY A 190 -25.47 -7.00 5.62
CA GLY A 190 -26.82 -7.19 5.08
C GLY A 190 -26.87 -8.00 3.76
N GLY A 191 -25.75 -8.58 3.32
CA GLY A 191 -25.70 -9.41 2.11
C GLY A 191 -25.57 -8.62 0.80
N SER A 192 -25.26 -7.31 0.85
CA SER A 192 -25.05 -6.45 -0.33
C SER A 192 -23.58 -6.07 -0.46
N SER A 193 -23.08 -6.04 -1.69
CA SER A 193 -21.74 -5.55 -2.00
C SER A 193 -21.70 -4.03 -2.25
N HIS A 194 -22.83 -3.34 -2.25
CA HIS A 194 -22.90 -1.92 -2.63
C HIS A 194 -23.81 -1.14 -1.67
N PRO A 195 -23.23 -0.20 -0.89
CA PRO A 195 -24.01 0.76 -0.13
C PRO A 195 -24.80 1.66 -1.07
N PRO A 196 -26.09 1.93 -0.80
CA PRO A 196 -26.89 2.83 -1.60
C PRO A 196 -26.28 4.24 -1.65
N GLY A 197 -26.25 4.85 -2.84
CA GLY A 197 -25.87 6.25 -3.03
C GLY A 197 -24.39 6.59 -2.84
N GLN A 198 -23.51 5.60 -2.70
CA GLN A 198 -22.08 5.86 -2.60
C GLN A 198 -21.46 6.09 -3.99
N PRO A 199 -20.84 7.27 -4.25
CA PRO A 199 -20.10 7.51 -5.48
C PRO A 199 -18.93 6.54 -5.66
N VAL A 200 -18.62 6.17 -6.89
CA VAL A 200 -17.47 5.30 -7.21
C VAL A 200 -16.12 5.97 -6.91
N THR A 201 -16.10 7.30 -6.92
CA THR A 201 -14.92 8.11 -6.57
C THR A 201 -14.67 8.22 -5.08
N ASP A 202 -15.59 7.70 -4.23
CA ASP A 202 -15.39 7.72 -2.79
C ASP A 202 -14.53 6.54 -2.36
N VAL A 203 -13.48 6.85 -1.61
CA VAL A 203 -12.52 5.91 -1.05
C VAL A 203 -12.90 5.59 0.40
N CYS A 204 -13.23 4.35 0.68
CA CYS A 204 -13.40 3.89 2.06
C CYS A 204 -12.06 3.42 2.62
N SER A 205 -11.69 3.97 3.77
CA SER A 205 -10.46 3.63 4.49
C SER A 205 -10.79 2.71 5.68
N PHE A 206 -10.13 1.55 5.76
CA PHE A 206 -10.29 0.58 6.84
C PHE A 206 -8.94 0.27 7.46
N ASN A 207 -8.89 0.05 8.78
CA ASN A 207 -7.73 -0.59 9.38
C ASN A 207 -7.67 -2.07 8.99
N GLU A 208 -6.49 -2.68 9.09
CA GLU A 208 -6.24 -4.08 8.73
C GLU A 208 -7.19 -5.06 9.39
N THR A 209 -7.47 -4.89 10.71
CA THR A 209 -8.32 -5.80 11.49
C THR A 209 -9.75 -5.86 10.95
N LYS A 210 -10.28 -4.72 10.47
CA LYS A 210 -11.62 -4.67 9.85
C LYS A 210 -11.62 -5.35 8.49
N VAL A 211 -10.54 -5.21 7.71
CA VAL A 211 -10.38 -5.90 6.42
C VAL A 211 -10.30 -7.40 6.61
N GLU A 212 -9.50 -7.89 7.56
CA GLU A 212 -9.39 -9.30 7.92
C GLU A 212 -10.74 -9.88 8.35
N ALA A 213 -11.48 -9.16 9.20
CA ALA A 213 -12.82 -9.56 9.61
C ALA A 213 -13.80 -9.67 8.43
N MET A 214 -13.77 -8.72 7.49
CA MET A 214 -14.60 -8.78 6.27
C MET A 214 -14.13 -9.89 5.32
N ALA A 215 -12.83 -10.08 5.18
CA ALA A 215 -12.24 -11.14 4.37
C ALA A 215 -12.61 -12.55 4.91
N THR A 216 -12.73 -12.70 6.22
CA THR A 216 -13.10 -13.96 6.85
C THR A 216 -14.63 -14.21 6.77
N LYS A 217 -15.45 -13.19 7.07
CA LYS A 217 -16.90 -13.35 7.25
C LYS A 217 -17.69 -13.20 5.95
N ALA A 218 -17.22 -12.38 5.01
CA ALA A 218 -17.97 -11.98 3.83
C ALA A 218 -17.06 -11.67 2.61
N ARG A 219 -16.01 -12.49 2.41
CA ARG A 219 -14.98 -12.27 1.38
C ARG A 219 -15.56 -11.95 0.00
N ALA A 220 -16.54 -12.74 -0.46
CA ALA A 220 -17.12 -12.55 -1.80
C ALA A 220 -17.79 -11.19 -1.96
N LEU A 221 -18.55 -10.72 -0.96
CA LEU A 221 -19.22 -9.42 -0.98
C LEU A 221 -18.20 -8.26 -0.90
N PHE A 222 -17.20 -8.38 -0.03
CA PHE A 222 -16.17 -7.36 0.08
C PHE A 222 -15.30 -7.29 -1.18
N THR A 223 -14.98 -8.42 -1.80
CA THR A 223 -14.29 -8.49 -3.09
C THR A 223 -15.13 -7.85 -4.21
N ALA A 224 -16.45 -8.10 -4.25
CA ALA A 224 -17.34 -7.48 -5.20
C ALA A 224 -17.45 -5.96 -5.00
N TYR A 225 -17.40 -5.48 -3.75
CA TYR A 225 -17.29 -4.06 -3.43
C TYR A 225 -16.00 -3.46 -4.02
N ASN A 226 -14.85 -4.08 -3.74
CA ASN A 226 -13.54 -3.64 -4.21
C ASN A 226 -13.39 -3.69 -5.74
N ALA A 227 -14.21 -4.48 -6.44
CA ALA A 227 -14.24 -4.49 -7.90
C ALA A 227 -14.83 -3.21 -8.52
N ARG A 228 -15.52 -2.37 -7.73
CA ARG A 228 -16.19 -1.15 -8.20
C ARG A 228 -15.73 0.12 -7.48
N ASN A 229 -15.38 0.02 -6.21
CA ASN A 229 -15.07 1.13 -5.33
C ASN A 229 -13.63 1.04 -4.82
N VAL A 230 -12.97 2.16 -4.71
CA VAL A 230 -11.60 2.22 -4.19
C VAL A 230 -11.62 2.00 -2.68
N THR A 231 -10.78 1.09 -2.20
CA THR A 231 -10.55 0.84 -0.79
C THR A 231 -9.10 1.13 -0.42
N ARG A 232 -8.92 1.87 0.69
CA ARG A 232 -7.63 2.05 1.36
C ARG A 232 -7.60 1.20 2.63
N VAL A 233 -6.48 0.51 2.85
CA VAL A 233 -6.20 -0.25 4.08
C VAL A 233 -4.99 0.37 4.75
N TYR A 234 -4.99 0.47 6.08
CA TYR A 234 -3.91 1.08 6.85
C TYR A 234 -3.64 0.31 8.15
N PRO A 235 -2.42 0.41 8.73
CA PRO A 235 -2.05 -0.26 9.95
C PRO A 235 -2.95 0.16 11.12
N ALA A 236 -3.29 -0.79 12.02
CA ALA A 236 -4.07 -0.48 13.21
C ALA A 236 -3.28 0.39 14.18
N ALA A 237 -3.96 1.28 14.91
CA ALA A 237 -3.34 2.18 15.89
C ALA A 237 -2.64 1.43 17.06
N SER A 238 -2.97 0.15 17.28
CA SER A 238 -2.28 -0.71 18.24
C SER A 238 -0.83 -1.04 17.88
N ARG A 239 -0.41 -0.77 16.63
CA ARG A 239 0.98 -0.97 16.17
C ARG A 239 1.88 0.22 16.58
N VAL A 240 2.04 0.42 17.87
CA VAL A 240 2.81 1.56 18.43
C VAL A 240 4.29 1.55 18.05
N ASN A 241 4.83 0.40 17.61
CA ASN A 241 6.20 0.25 17.12
C ASN A 241 6.32 0.47 15.60
N SER A 242 5.28 0.98 14.94
CA SER A 242 5.21 1.20 13.49
C SER A 242 5.38 -0.06 12.64
N SER A 243 5.25 -1.28 13.19
CA SER A 243 5.32 -2.51 12.38
C SER A 243 4.22 -2.56 11.33
N ASN A 244 4.48 -3.22 10.21
CA ASN A 244 3.49 -3.43 9.17
C ASN A 244 2.66 -4.70 9.42
N PHE A 245 1.42 -4.67 8.94
CA PHE A 245 0.54 -5.83 8.89
C PHE A 245 0.82 -6.68 7.64
N ASP A 246 0.27 -7.89 7.59
CA ASP A 246 0.30 -8.74 6.40
C ASP A 246 -0.59 -8.15 5.28
N PRO A 247 -0.03 -7.61 4.20
CA PRO A 247 -0.82 -6.99 3.14
C PRO A 247 -1.52 -7.99 2.22
N THR A 248 -1.22 -9.29 2.33
CA THR A 248 -1.69 -10.32 1.38
C THR A 248 -3.21 -10.47 1.39
N VAL A 249 -3.85 -10.42 2.57
CA VAL A 249 -5.31 -10.49 2.70
C VAL A 249 -5.98 -9.30 2.01
N ALA A 250 -5.45 -8.09 2.20
CA ALA A 250 -5.98 -6.89 1.56
C ALA A 250 -5.89 -7.00 0.03
N TRP A 251 -4.73 -7.41 -0.51
CA TRP A 251 -4.57 -7.60 -1.96
C TRP A 251 -5.48 -8.69 -2.51
N LEU A 252 -5.63 -9.81 -1.81
CA LEU A 252 -6.47 -10.94 -2.24
C LEU A 252 -7.97 -10.63 -2.18
N THR A 253 -8.39 -9.61 -1.46
CA THR A 253 -9.77 -9.07 -1.50
C THR A 253 -9.93 -7.96 -2.53
N GLY A 254 -8.88 -7.58 -3.24
CA GLY A 254 -8.91 -6.55 -4.28
C GLY A 254 -8.81 -5.12 -3.76
N ALA A 255 -8.36 -4.89 -2.52
CA ALA A 255 -8.10 -3.55 -2.00
C ALA A 255 -7.06 -2.82 -2.86
N HIS A 256 -7.28 -1.53 -3.11
CA HIS A 256 -6.50 -0.76 -4.08
C HIS A 256 -5.27 -0.10 -3.46
N ILE A 257 -5.44 0.52 -2.30
CA ILE A 257 -4.41 1.27 -1.61
C ILE A 257 -4.13 0.54 -0.30
N VAL A 258 -3.00 -0.16 -0.23
CA VAL A 258 -2.58 -0.88 0.97
C VAL A 258 -1.40 -0.12 1.56
N ALA A 259 -1.72 0.79 2.51
CA ALA A 259 -0.75 1.68 3.11
C ALA A 259 0.11 0.94 4.14
N LEU A 260 1.41 1.13 4.06
CA LEU A 260 2.41 0.54 4.94
C LEU A 260 3.34 1.63 5.49
N ASN A 261 3.94 1.36 6.63
CA ASN A 261 4.98 2.18 7.24
C ASN A 261 6.31 1.97 6.49
N TRP A 262 6.63 2.88 5.57
CA TRP A 262 7.77 2.75 4.65
C TRP A 262 9.14 2.88 5.32
N GLN A 263 9.20 3.34 6.56
CA GLN A 263 10.42 3.35 7.36
C GLN A 263 10.79 1.96 7.90
N GLU A 264 9.82 1.03 7.96
CA GLU A 264 10.03 -0.33 8.45
C GLU A 264 10.31 -1.29 7.29
N HIS A 265 11.39 -2.06 7.42
CA HIS A 265 11.79 -3.05 6.40
C HIS A 265 11.43 -4.49 6.81
N ASP A 266 10.32 -4.63 7.50
CA ASP A 266 9.76 -5.89 7.94
C ASP A 266 9.18 -6.74 6.78
N MET A 267 8.60 -7.89 7.13
CA MET A 267 8.05 -8.82 6.13
C MET A 267 6.91 -8.20 5.30
N GLY A 268 6.10 -7.31 5.89
CA GLY A 268 5.05 -6.60 5.15
C GLY A 268 5.64 -5.75 4.03
N MET A 269 6.71 -5.01 4.29
CA MET A 269 7.41 -4.23 3.28
C MET A 269 8.16 -5.10 2.28
N GLN A 270 8.75 -6.23 2.72
CA GLN A 270 9.40 -7.18 1.80
C GLN A 270 8.40 -7.75 0.78
N LEU A 271 7.21 -8.16 1.22
CA LEU A 271 6.12 -8.61 0.34
C LEU A 271 5.64 -7.50 -0.59
N ASN A 272 5.54 -6.25 -0.09
CA ASN A 272 5.15 -5.09 -0.88
C ASN A 272 6.15 -4.82 -2.00
N HIS A 273 7.45 -4.84 -1.72
CA HIS A 273 8.47 -4.71 -2.77
C HIS A 273 8.31 -5.77 -3.85
N GLY A 274 8.09 -7.03 -3.46
CA GLY A 274 7.85 -8.12 -4.40
C GLY A 274 6.58 -7.94 -5.23
N ARG A 275 5.47 -7.58 -4.60
CA ARG A 275 4.18 -7.39 -5.30
C ARG A 275 4.28 -6.38 -6.43
N PHE A 276 4.96 -5.26 -6.19
CA PHE A 276 5.04 -4.16 -7.14
C PHE A 276 6.22 -4.26 -8.12
N LEU A 277 6.99 -5.35 -8.13
CA LEU A 277 7.89 -5.68 -9.26
C LEU A 277 7.12 -5.94 -10.55
N ALA A 278 5.90 -6.47 -10.44
CA ALA A 278 5.03 -6.67 -11.59
C ALA A 278 4.70 -5.35 -12.30
N ASN A 279 4.28 -5.45 -13.56
CA ASN A 279 3.93 -4.30 -14.38
C ASN A 279 5.08 -3.27 -14.49
N ASN A 280 6.28 -3.77 -14.67
CA ASN A 280 7.50 -2.96 -14.85
C ASN A 280 7.82 -2.01 -13.67
N ALA A 281 7.47 -2.43 -12.46
CA ALA A 281 7.66 -1.68 -11.20
C ALA A 281 7.08 -0.24 -11.25
N CYS A 282 6.02 -0.02 -12.03
CA CYS A 282 5.42 1.31 -12.18
C CYS A 282 4.64 1.78 -10.95
N GLY A 283 4.48 0.92 -9.92
CA GLY A 283 3.72 1.20 -8.70
C GLY A 283 2.24 0.88 -8.78
N TYR A 284 1.77 0.37 -9.93
CA TYR A 284 0.41 -0.15 -10.12
C TYR A 284 0.47 -1.58 -10.62
N VAL A 285 -0.37 -2.43 -10.08
CA VAL A 285 -0.54 -3.81 -10.54
C VAL A 285 -2.03 -4.09 -10.77
N PRO A 286 -2.40 -4.94 -11.73
CA PRO A 286 -3.79 -5.34 -11.93
C PRO A 286 -4.35 -5.95 -10.66
N GLN A 287 -5.64 -5.69 -10.39
CA GLN A 287 -6.35 -6.45 -9.35
C GLN A 287 -6.27 -7.95 -9.67
N PRO A 288 -6.24 -8.81 -8.64
CA PRO A 288 -6.35 -10.25 -8.87
C PRO A 288 -7.64 -10.54 -9.66
N PRO A 289 -7.64 -11.58 -10.50
CA PRO A 289 -8.86 -11.99 -11.21
C PRO A 289 -9.89 -12.41 -10.16
N LEU A 290 -10.82 -11.51 -9.88
CA LEU A 290 -11.82 -11.69 -8.83
C LEU A 290 -12.90 -12.66 -9.34
N ALA A 291 -13.42 -13.51 -8.45
CA ALA A 291 -14.47 -14.48 -8.78
C ALA A 291 -15.80 -13.84 -9.24
N VAL A 292 -15.90 -12.51 -9.15
CA VAL A 292 -17.11 -11.73 -9.48
C VAL A 292 -16.81 -10.75 -10.61
N SER A 293 -17.59 -10.79 -11.67
CA SER A 293 -17.54 -9.77 -12.73
C SER A 293 -18.27 -8.50 -12.25
N PRO A 294 -17.58 -7.34 -12.15
CA PRO A 294 -18.15 -6.16 -11.48
C PRO A 294 -19.31 -5.50 -12.22
N ARG A 295 -19.49 -5.72 -13.50
CA ARG A 295 -20.47 -5.01 -14.36
C ARG A 295 -21.12 -5.90 -15.41
N GLY A 296 -21.34 -7.17 -15.11
CA GLY A 296 -21.87 -8.12 -16.13
C GLY A 296 -20.85 -8.42 -17.24
N GLY A 297 -19.57 -8.11 -17.03
CA GLY A 297 -18.49 -8.46 -17.94
C GLY A 297 -18.19 -9.97 -17.96
N PRO A 298 -17.25 -10.42 -18.80
CA PRO A 298 -16.91 -11.83 -18.91
C PRO A 298 -16.47 -12.39 -17.55
N LYS A 299 -16.89 -13.64 -17.27
CA LYS A 299 -16.45 -14.36 -16.08
C LYS A 299 -14.92 -14.39 -16.05
N PRO A 300 -14.28 -14.12 -14.89
CA PRO A 300 -12.83 -14.19 -14.79
C PRO A 300 -12.33 -15.58 -15.19
N PRO A 301 -11.14 -15.67 -15.79
CA PRO A 301 -10.56 -16.96 -16.15
C PRO A 301 -10.38 -17.83 -14.89
N PRO A 302 -10.48 -19.16 -15.02
CA PRO A 302 -10.27 -20.07 -13.89
C PRO A 302 -8.90 -19.85 -13.25
N ALA A 303 -8.81 -20.17 -11.95
CA ALA A 303 -7.54 -20.10 -11.22
C ALA A 303 -6.47 -20.95 -11.89
N GLU A 304 -5.23 -20.43 -11.93
CA GLU A 304 -4.07 -21.19 -12.43
C GLU A 304 -3.49 -22.04 -11.32
N CYS A 305 -4.16 -23.18 -11.04
CA CYS A 305 -3.72 -24.15 -10.05
C CYS A 305 -2.60 -25.03 -10.59
N GLY A 306 -1.72 -25.51 -9.70
CA GLY A 306 -0.66 -26.43 -10.10
C GLY A 306 0.35 -26.71 -9.01
N PHE A 307 1.49 -27.22 -9.44
CA PHE A 307 2.63 -27.50 -8.57
C PHE A 307 3.84 -26.70 -9.00
N LEU A 308 4.48 -26.08 -8.01
CA LEU A 308 5.79 -25.48 -8.13
C LEU A 308 6.83 -26.42 -7.54
N SER A 309 7.79 -26.86 -8.36
CA SER A 309 9.04 -27.44 -7.87
C SER A 309 10.11 -26.36 -7.86
N LEU A 310 10.68 -26.10 -6.69
CA LEU A 310 11.67 -25.05 -6.48
C LEU A 310 12.93 -25.64 -5.86
N HIS A 311 14.07 -25.41 -6.51
CA HIS A 311 15.37 -25.84 -6.02
C HIS A 311 16.30 -24.64 -5.89
N VAL A 312 16.70 -24.32 -4.67
CA VAL A 312 17.72 -23.29 -4.40
C VAL A 312 19.09 -23.91 -4.73
N LEU A 313 19.79 -23.33 -5.69
CA LEU A 313 21.03 -23.90 -6.21
C LEU A 313 22.26 -23.28 -5.56
N ALA A 314 22.36 -21.94 -5.57
CA ALA A 314 23.54 -21.23 -5.08
C ALA A 314 23.22 -19.78 -4.76
N GLY A 315 24.04 -19.16 -3.92
CA GLY A 315 24.13 -17.74 -3.71
C GLY A 315 25.46 -17.18 -4.19
N ALA A 316 25.53 -15.88 -4.36
CA ALA A 316 26.80 -15.21 -4.60
C ALA A 316 26.82 -13.81 -3.99
N ARG A 317 27.93 -13.46 -3.38
CA ARG A 317 28.22 -12.14 -2.82
C ARG A 317 27.21 -11.72 -1.75
N LEU A 318 26.83 -12.64 -0.87
CA LEU A 318 25.96 -12.34 0.26
C LEU A 318 26.61 -11.29 1.17
N PRO A 319 25.84 -10.37 1.77
CA PRO A 319 26.37 -9.41 2.73
C PRO A 319 26.78 -10.13 4.01
N ALA A 320 27.71 -9.54 4.76
CA ALA A 320 28.01 -9.97 6.12
C ALA A 320 26.89 -9.56 7.08
N ALA A 321 26.73 -10.28 8.18
CA ALA A 321 25.84 -9.90 9.27
C ALA A 321 26.21 -8.51 9.79
N GLY A 322 25.21 -7.62 9.99
CA GLY A 322 25.44 -6.23 10.41
C GLY A 322 26.07 -5.31 9.36
N GLY A 323 26.23 -5.75 8.13
CA GLY A 323 27.04 -5.13 7.06
C GLY A 323 26.51 -3.86 6.41
N LEU A 324 25.60 -3.08 7.01
CA LEU A 324 25.15 -1.77 6.49
C LEU A 324 25.81 -0.58 7.19
N ALA A 325 26.58 -0.78 8.25
CA ALA A 325 27.17 0.28 9.07
C ALA A 325 28.70 0.38 8.96
N GLY A 326 29.32 0.06 7.82
CA GLY A 326 30.75 0.37 7.57
C GLY A 326 31.77 -0.32 8.50
N GLY A 327 31.36 -1.33 9.27
CA GLY A 327 32.25 -2.20 10.01
C GLY A 327 32.93 -3.20 9.07
N ALA A 328 34.23 -3.45 9.24
CA ALA A 328 34.90 -4.55 8.56
C ALA A 328 34.16 -5.88 8.91
N PRO A 329 33.83 -6.73 7.94
CA PRO A 329 33.21 -8.01 8.22
C PRO A 329 34.20 -8.87 9.00
N THR A 330 34.01 -8.97 10.32
CA THR A 330 34.84 -9.79 11.20
C THR A 330 34.31 -11.22 11.32
N ASP A 331 33.14 -11.50 10.75
CA ASP A 331 32.47 -12.78 10.88
C ASP A 331 32.24 -13.46 9.52
N MET A 332 32.53 -14.74 9.45
CA MET A 332 32.23 -15.58 8.30
C MET A 332 30.80 -16.09 8.46
N VAL A 333 29.94 -15.73 7.52
CA VAL A 333 28.53 -16.10 7.58
C VAL A 333 28.28 -17.57 7.25
N ASP A 334 27.33 -18.17 7.93
CA ASP A 334 26.81 -19.53 7.77
C ASP A 334 25.43 -19.50 7.08
N PRO A 335 25.37 -19.21 5.74
CA PRO A 335 24.13 -18.89 5.10
C PRO A 335 23.23 -20.08 4.87
N TYR A 336 21.92 -19.85 5.09
CA TYR A 336 20.84 -20.70 4.64
C TYR A 336 19.67 -19.86 4.10
N VAL A 337 18.79 -20.51 3.31
CA VAL A 337 17.64 -19.82 2.68
C VAL A 337 16.33 -20.37 3.22
N LYS A 338 15.46 -19.48 3.70
CA LYS A 338 14.05 -19.78 3.92
C LYS A 338 13.25 -19.34 2.70
N VAL A 339 12.34 -20.18 2.26
CA VAL A 339 11.38 -19.89 1.19
C VAL A 339 9.98 -19.94 1.77
N LYS A 340 9.21 -18.89 1.53
CA LYS A 340 7.80 -18.82 1.90
C LYS A 340 6.96 -18.56 0.65
N LEU A 341 5.86 -19.31 0.50
CA LEU A 341 4.86 -19.11 -0.54
C LEU A 341 3.62 -18.49 0.09
N PHE A 342 3.14 -17.40 -0.50
CA PHE A 342 1.85 -16.76 -0.20
C PHE A 342 1.00 -16.83 -1.47
N ASP A 343 -0.17 -17.43 -1.42
CA ASP A 343 -1.07 -17.54 -2.57
C ASP A 343 -2.53 -17.23 -2.19
N ALA A 344 -3.49 -17.55 -3.03
CA ALA A 344 -4.91 -17.27 -2.80
C ALA A 344 -5.50 -17.92 -1.54
N ALA A 345 -4.82 -18.92 -0.97
CA ALA A 345 -5.20 -19.59 0.28
C ALA A 345 -4.54 -18.95 1.52
N ALA A 346 -3.75 -17.89 1.37
CA ALA A 346 -3.12 -17.19 2.50
C ALA A 346 -4.18 -16.68 3.49
N ALA A 347 -3.94 -16.97 4.77
CA ALA A 347 -4.89 -16.67 5.85
C ALA A 347 -4.65 -15.31 6.54
N GLY A 348 -3.54 -14.65 6.26
CA GLY A 348 -3.06 -13.46 6.97
C GLY A 348 -2.01 -13.79 8.04
N ASP A 349 -1.67 -12.80 8.85
CA ASP A 349 -0.66 -12.91 9.93
C ASP A 349 0.71 -13.44 9.47
N PHE A 350 1.07 -13.16 8.21
CA PHE A 350 2.29 -13.67 7.58
C PHE A 350 2.43 -15.22 7.56
N GLU A 351 1.31 -15.93 7.72
CA GLU A 351 1.31 -17.38 7.58
C GLU A 351 1.37 -17.78 6.11
N PRO A 352 2.50 -18.33 5.64
CA PRO A 352 2.61 -18.78 4.27
C PRO A 352 1.78 -20.03 4.03
N THR A 353 1.26 -20.19 2.83
CA THR A 353 0.57 -21.42 2.43
C THR A 353 1.52 -22.62 2.34
N ALA A 354 2.82 -22.36 2.14
CA ALA A 354 3.86 -23.36 2.22
C ALA A 354 5.23 -22.74 2.50
N LYS A 355 6.13 -23.51 3.10
CA LYS A 355 7.49 -23.07 3.47
C LYS A 355 8.53 -24.18 3.24
N ALA A 356 9.76 -23.76 2.97
CA ALA A 356 10.93 -24.62 2.90
C ALA A 356 12.16 -23.92 3.45
N ARG A 357 13.19 -24.71 3.81
CA ARG A 357 14.49 -24.23 4.24
C ARG A 357 15.59 -25.07 3.61
N THR A 358 16.69 -24.46 3.21
CA THR A 358 17.91 -25.17 2.79
C THR A 358 18.71 -25.66 3.98
N ALA A 359 19.65 -26.55 3.74
CA ALA A 359 20.74 -26.80 4.68
C ALA A 359 21.57 -25.53 4.85
N THR A 360 22.28 -25.41 5.96
CA THR A 360 23.27 -24.35 6.20
C THR A 360 24.59 -24.68 5.51
N VAL A 361 25.25 -23.68 4.94
CA VAL A 361 26.59 -23.79 4.35
C VAL A 361 27.57 -23.01 5.22
N SER A 362 28.36 -23.72 6.01
CA SER A 362 29.26 -23.06 6.98
C SER A 362 30.37 -22.28 6.30
N ASN A 363 30.66 -21.11 6.85
CA ASN A 363 31.78 -20.23 6.53
C ASN A 363 31.89 -19.84 5.04
N ASN A 364 30.74 -19.68 4.35
CA ASN A 364 30.76 -19.36 2.93
C ASN A 364 29.65 -18.36 2.52
N GLY A 365 29.84 -17.11 2.84
CA GLY A 365 28.98 -16.02 2.33
C GLY A 365 29.28 -15.61 0.89
N PHE A 366 30.45 -15.95 0.36
CA PHE A 366 30.85 -15.49 -0.97
C PHE A 366 30.18 -16.26 -2.12
N ALA A 367 30.16 -17.60 -2.04
CA ALA A 367 29.60 -18.47 -3.09
C ALA A 367 28.99 -19.75 -2.48
N PRO A 368 27.98 -19.66 -1.59
CA PRO A 368 27.37 -20.85 -1.02
C PRO A 368 26.64 -21.68 -2.11
N ALA A 369 26.74 -23.00 -2.00
CA ALA A 369 26.07 -23.94 -2.90
C ALA A 369 25.18 -24.90 -2.10
N TRP A 370 23.91 -24.96 -2.51
CA TRP A 370 22.88 -25.80 -1.89
C TRP A 370 22.39 -26.94 -2.78
N ALA A 371 22.72 -26.92 -4.06
CA ALA A 371 22.19 -27.86 -5.06
C ALA A 371 22.31 -29.35 -4.65
N ASP A 372 23.46 -29.73 -4.10
CA ASP A 372 23.74 -31.12 -3.71
C ASP A 372 23.43 -31.40 -2.22
N ARG A 373 23.02 -30.34 -1.46
CA ARG A 373 22.81 -30.40 -0.01
C ARG A 373 21.33 -30.36 0.37
N THR A 374 20.48 -29.81 -0.51
CA THR A 374 19.07 -29.64 -0.25
C THR A 374 18.25 -30.05 -1.46
N PRO A 375 17.32 -31.00 -1.34
CA PRO A 375 16.48 -31.41 -2.45
C PRO A 375 15.53 -30.28 -2.87
N ALA A 376 15.00 -30.38 -4.09
CA ALA A 376 13.94 -29.47 -4.54
C ALA A 376 12.70 -29.61 -3.67
N SER A 377 12.13 -28.49 -3.29
CA SER A 377 10.86 -28.42 -2.57
C SER A 377 9.70 -28.38 -3.55
N ARG A 378 8.59 -29.08 -3.24
CA ARG A 378 7.38 -29.07 -4.05
C ARG A 378 6.24 -28.42 -3.29
N PHE A 379 5.63 -27.40 -3.91
CA PHE A 379 4.52 -26.65 -3.35
C PHE A 379 3.26 -26.81 -4.20
N ARG A 380 2.11 -27.01 -3.55
CA ARG A 380 0.81 -26.82 -4.18
C ARG A 380 0.53 -25.33 -4.27
N VAL A 381 0.08 -24.83 -5.43
CA VAL A 381 -0.29 -23.44 -5.65
C VAL A 381 -1.74 -23.40 -6.09
N THR A 382 -2.53 -22.59 -5.42
CA THR A 382 -3.97 -22.45 -5.68
C THR A 382 -4.28 -21.46 -6.80
N ASP A 383 -3.46 -20.41 -6.95
CA ASP A 383 -3.51 -19.52 -8.10
C ASP A 383 -2.17 -18.83 -8.34
N ARG A 384 -1.47 -19.23 -9.41
CA ARG A 384 -0.17 -18.67 -9.80
C ARG A 384 -0.19 -17.16 -10.03
N ARG A 385 -1.31 -16.62 -10.48
CA ARG A 385 -1.45 -15.20 -10.86
C ARG A 385 -1.34 -14.25 -9.66
N VAL A 386 -1.66 -14.74 -8.46
CA VAL A 386 -1.61 -13.97 -7.21
C VAL A 386 -0.52 -14.43 -6.26
N ALA A 387 0.12 -15.55 -6.57
CA ALA A 387 1.12 -16.16 -5.70
C ALA A 387 2.40 -15.31 -5.65
N LEU A 388 2.94 -15.14 -4.42
CA LEU A 388 4.20 -14.48 -4.12
C LEU A 388 5.15 -15.47 -3.46
N LEU A 389 6.40 -15.50 -3.91
CA LEU A 389 7.50 -16.19 -3.24
C LEU A 389 8.35 -15.16 -2.50
N LEU A 390 8.63 -15.42 -1.24
CA LEU A 390 9.60 -14.68 -0.44
C LEU A 390 10.79 -15.59 -0.12
N PHE A 391 11.95 -15.22 -0.61
CA PHE A 391 13.24 -15.80 -0.28
C PHE A 391 13.91 -14.90 0.76
N THR A 392 14.33 -15.47 1.87
CA THR A 392 15.13 -14.78 2.88
C THR A 392 16.41 -15.58 3.14
N VAL A 393 17.54 -14.91 3.06
CA VAL A 393 18.87 -15.48 3.33
C VAL A 393 19.26 -15.07 4.74
N TRP A 394 19.63 -16.03 5.55
CA TRP A 394 19.93 -15.86 6.97
C TRP A 394 21.33 -16.35 7.26
N ASP A 395 21.94 -15.78 8.26
CA ASP A 395 23.14 -16.27 8.92
C ASP A 395 22.72 -17.14 10.11
N GLU A 396 23.17 -18.38 10.18
CA GLU A 396 22.85 -19.27 11.30
C GLU A 396 23.85 -19.03 12.44
N ASP A 397 23.32 -18.52 13.55
CA ASP A 397 24.07 -18.26 14.77
C ASP A 397 23.81 -19.35 15.84
N THR A 398 24.85 -19.89 16.43
CA THR A 398 24.73 -20.90 17.50
C THR A 398 24.46 -20.28 18.88
N ALA A 399 24.82 -19.01 19.10
CA ALA A 399 24.79 -18.34 20.41
C ALA A 399 23.75 -17.22 20.52
N ARG A 400 23.17 -16.80 19.42
CA ARG A 400 22.16 -15.71 19.33
C ARG A 400 21.12 -16.03 18.27
N SER A 401 20.12 -15.17 18.09
CA SER A 401 19.15 -15.31 17.00
C SER A 401 19.83 -15.12 15.65
N ASP A 402 19.40 -15.89 14.65
CA ASP A 402 19.86 -15.78 13.27
C ASP A 402 19.65 -14.35 12.73
N ASP A 403 20.63 -13.85 11.97
CA ASP A 403 20.58 -12.53 11.34
C ASP A 403 20.08 -12.61 9.91
N LEU A 404 19.13 -11.73 9.53
CA LEU A 404 18.68 -11.59 8.14
C LEU A 404 19.76 -10.88 7.32
N LEU A 405 20.35 -11.57 6.37
CA LEU A 405 21.36 -11.03 5.46
C LEU A 405 20.74 -10.29 4.27
N ALA A 406 19.82 -10.95 3.60
CA ALA A 406 19.20 -10.42 2.39
C ALA A 406 17.87 -11.10 2.09
N TYR A 407 17.08 -10.49 1.21
CA TYR A 407 15.82 -11.09 0.77
C TYR A 407 15.51 -10.78 -0.70
N MET A 408 14.56 -11.54 -1.26
CA MET A 408 13.89 -11.26 -2.51
C MET A 408 12.45 -11.76 -2.43
N ALA A 409 11.49 -10.88 -2.68
CA ALA A 409 10.11 -11.27 -2.90
C ALA A 409 9.77 -11.11 -4.38
N VAL A 410 9.08 -12.08 -4.98
CA VAL A 410 8.80 -12.08 -6.42
C VAL A 410 7.46 -12.74 -6.72
N PRO A 411 6.61 -12.15 -7.60
CA PRO A 411 5.41 -12.82 -8.07
C PRO A 411 5.76 -14.11 -8.83
N LEU A 412 5.09 -15.21 -8.50
CA LEU A 412 5.34 -16.50 -9.17
C LEU A 412 5.08 -16.42 -10.69
N SER A 413 4.14 -15.56 -11.10
CA SER A 413 3.85 -15.31 -12.52
C SER A 413 5.01 -14.71 -13.31
N MET A 414 5.98 -14.08 -12.64
CA MET A 414 7.18 -13.49 -13.26
C MET A 414 8.34 -14.50 -13.38
N LEU A 415 8.25 -15.66 -12.73
CA LEU A 415 9.30 -16.67 -12.77
C LEU A 415 9.08 -17.65 -13.95
N PRO A 416 10.00 -17.67 -14.94
CA PRO A 416 9.95 -18.67 -15.99
C PRO A 416 10.40 -20.05 -15.47
N ASN A 417 10.01 -21.09 -16.17
CA ASN A 417 10.61 -22.41 -15.96
C ASN A 417 12.11 -22.38 -16.34
N GLY A 418 12.93 -23.04 -15.55
CA GLY A 418 14.37 -23.10 -15.78
C GLY A 418 15.20 -22.57 -14.60
N VAL A 419 16.44 -22.23 -14.88
CA VAL A 419 17.35 -21.63 -13.89
C VAL A 419 17.26 -20.11 -13.98
N VAL A 420 16.99 -19.49 -12.85
CA VAL A 420 16.79 -18.04 -12.72
C VAL A 420 17.73 -17.50 -11.65
N THR A 421 18.34 -16.34 -11.92
CA THR A 421 19.13 -15.60 -10.95
C THR A 421 18.35 -14.38 -10.45
N LEU A 422 18.14 -14.32 -9.14
CA LEU A 422 17.36 -13.29 -8.46
C LEU A 422 18.31 -12.31 -7.77
N PRO A 423 18.25 -11.01 -8.06
CA PRO A 423 18.99 -10.01 -7.29
C PRO A 423 18.39 -9.88 -5.88
N LEU A 424 19.26 -9.77 -4.88
CA LEU A 424 18.85 -9.65 -3.48
C LEU A 424 18.88 -8.21 -3.01
N ALA A 425 17.92 -7.85 -2.16
CA ALA A 425 17.92 -6.66 -1.34
C ALA A 425 18.45 -6.98 0.06
N GLY A 426 19.14 -6.03 0.69
CA GLY A 426 19.55 -6.13 2.09
C GLY A 426 18.36 -5.99 3.04
N ALA A 427 18.61 -6.24 4.31
CA ALA A 427 17.60 -6.10 5.36
C ALA A 427 16.94 -4.70 5.39
N ASP A 428 17.63 -3.67 4.89
CA ASP A 428 17.14 -2.28 4.76
C ASP A 428 16.36 -2.02 3.45
N GLY A 429 16.05 -3.04 2.68
CA GLY A 429 15.34 -2.94 1.40
C GLY A 429 16.16 -2.37 0.24
N ARG A 430 17.43 -2.02 0.45
CA ARG A 430 18.30 -1.50 -0.61
C ARG A 430 18.97 -2.63 -1.36
N ALA A 431 19.30 -2.39 -2.62
CA ALA A 431 20.09 -3.35 -3.39
C ALA A 431 21.43 -3.60 -2.70
N VAL A 432 21.71 -4.86 -2.35
CA VAL A 432 23.02 -5.24 -1.83
C VAL A 432 24.03 -5.16 -2.96
N ARG A 433 25.00 -4.25 -2.82
CA ARG A 433 26.14 -4.14 -3.73
C ARG A 433 27.42 -4.49 -2.99
N SER A 434 28.08 -5.54 -3.43
CA SER A 434 29.45 -5.83 -2.97
C SER A 434 30.43 -4.77 -3.49
N THR A 435 31.61 -4.70 -2.88
CA THR A 435 32.75 -3.94 -3.41
C THR A 435 33.00 -4.33 -4.87
N GLY A 436 32.69 -3.42 -5.81
CA GLY A 436 32.81 -3.68 -7.26
C GLY A 436 31.48 -3.65 -8.03
N ALA A 437 30.41 -3.07 -7.47
CA ALA A 437 29.12 -2.74 -8.12
C ALA A 437 28.26 -3.94 -8.59
N ARG A 438 28.63 -5.18 -8.30
CA ARG A 438 27.81 -6.35 -8.63
C ARG A 438 26.84 -6.66 -7.49
N PRO A 439 25.54 -6.94 -7.78
CA PRO A 439 24.57 -7.25 -6.73
C PRO A 439 24.83 -8.61 -6.10
N ALA A 440 24.40 -8.79 -4.84
CA ALA A 440 24.19 -10.12 -4.26
C ALA A 440 23.07 -10.82 -5.02
N VAL A 441 23.19 -12.11 -5.24
CA VAL A 441 22.22 -12.88 -6.02
C VAL A 441 21.94 -14.25 -5.42
N LEU A 442 20.74 -14.76 -5.70
CA LEU A 442 20.31 -16.13 -5.43
C LEU A 442 19.98 -16.80 -6.76
N THR A 443 20.52 -18.00 -7.01
CA THR A 443 20.21 -18.79 -8.19
C THR A 443 19.29 -19.94 -7.80
N VAL A 444 18.16 -20.04 -8.48
CA VAL A 444 17.13 -21.05 -8.24
C VAL A 444 16.73 -21.75 -9.52
N ARG A 445 16.31 -23.02 -9.43
CA ARG A 445 15.64 -23.73 -10.52
C ARG A 445 14.15 -23.77 -10.22
N VAL A 446 13.35 -23.31 -11.17
CA VAL A 446 11.90 -23.23 -11.10
C VAL A 446 11.30 -24.21 -12.11
N THR A 447 10.35 -25.03 -11.68
CA THR A 447 9.54 -25.87 -12.57
C THR A 447 8.09 -25.74 -12.16
N TRP A 448 7.28 -25.15 -13.04
CA TRP A 448 5.85 -25.02 -12.88
C TRP A 448 5.12 -26.07 -13.72
N THR A 449 4.19 -26.79 -13.10
CA THR A 449 3.30 -27.73 -13.76
C THR A 449 1.86 -27.39 -13.45
N SER A 450 1.10 -26.97 -14.46
CA SER A 450 -0.32 -26.66 -14.33
C SER A 450 -1.14 -27.93 -14.17
N ASP A 451 -2.18 -27.88 -13.33
CA ASP A 451 -3.19 -28.93 -13.22
C ASP A 451 -4.24 -28.85 -14.36
N ILE A 452 -4.26 -27.72 -15.10
CA ILE A 452 -5.19 -27.57 -16.23
C ILE A 452 -4.63 -28.38 -17.40
N PRO A 453 -5.39 -29.39 -17.94
CA PRO A 453 -4.98 -30.07 -19.15
C PRO A 453 -4.72 -29.03 -20.25
N LYS A 454 -3.60 -29.13 -20.95
CA LYS A 454 -3.39 -28.36 -22.18
C LYS A 454 -4.48 -28.80 -23.16
N LEU A 455 -5.39 -27.90 -23.50
CA LEU A 455 -6.38 -28.07 -24.56
C LEU A 455 -5.65 -28.26 -25.91
#